data_2c7df96eea046d68668b22d65aac75e4
#
_entry.id   2c7df96eea046d68668b22d65aac75e4
#
_cell.length_a   1.000
_cell.length_b   1.000
_cell.length_c   1.000
_cell.angle_alpha   90.00
_cell.angle_beta   90.00
_cell.angle_gamma   90.00
#
_symmetry.space_group_name_H-M   'P 1'
#
loop_
_entity.id
_entity.type
_entity.pdbx_description
1 polymer ?
#
loop_
_entity_poly.entity_id
_entity_poly.type
_entity_poly.pdbx_seq_one_letter_code
_entity_poly.pdbx_strand_id
1 'polypeptide(L)'
;MTIQDQVTQWQQELADKSPQSIIKQALTHYPNAAISFSGAEDVVLIDMAVKSKLPFKVFSLDTGRLHAETYRFIETVRTHYGIDIEICFPEAKAVSDLVNEKGLFSFYQDDHKECCGIRKVEPLRKRLSQAEAWMTGQRKDQSPSTRNSVPVVQVDTAFTGQNGELLKFNPLANWSSEEVWNYIRALEVPYNPLHEKGFISIGCEPCTRPVLPNQHEREGRWWWEEATQKECGLHSGNLEAR
;
A
#
# COMPACT_ATOMS: atom_id res chain seq x y z
N MET A 1 -18.38 19.53 13.35
CA MET A 1 -17.57 19.41 12.12
C MET A 1 -17.72 17.97 11.68
N THR A 2 -18.20 17.72 10.48
CA THR A 2 -18.27 16.36 9.94
C THR A 2 -16.88 15.89 9.54
N ILE A 3 -16.69 14.59 9.35
CA ILE A 3 -15.39 14.06 8.86
C ILE A 3 -15.05 14.62 7.47
N GLN A 4 -16.07 14.86 6.65
CA GLN A 4 -15.89 15.46 5.33
C GLN A 4 -15.42 16.91 5.39
N ASP A 5 -15.94 17.71 6.33
CA ASP A 5 -15.47 19.08 6.57
C ASP A 5 -14.00 19.07 7.00
N GLN A 6 -13.63 18.16 7.91
CA GLN A 6 -12.26 18.00 8.38
C GLN A 6 -11.31 17.60 7.26
N VAL A 7 -11.71 16.65 6.41
CA VAL A 7 -10.90 16.22 5.26
C VAL A 7 -10.71 17.38 4.28
N THR A 8 -11.76 18.14 3.98
CA THR A 8 -11.69 19.31 3.11
C THR A 8 -10.71 20.35 3.64
N GLN A 9 -10.78 20.65 4.93
CA GLN A 9 -9.82 21.53 5.58
C GLN A 9 -8.39 20.99 5.48
N TRP A 10 -8.16 19.73 5.81
CA TRP A 10 -6.83 19.12 5.78
C TRP A 10 -6.27 18.98 4.37
N GLN A 11 -7.10 18.76 3.36
CA GLN A 11 -6.64 18.78 1.97
C GLN A 11 -6.01 20.12 1.59
N GLN A 12 -6.55 21.22 2.07
CA GLN A 12 -5.99 22.55 1.86
C GLN A 12 -4.74 22.80 2.70
N GLU A 13 -4.78 22.45 3.99
CA GLU A 13 -3.68 22.71 4.92
C GLU A 13 -2.44 21.85 4.64
N LEU A 14 -2.63 20.63 4.15
CA LEU A 14 -1.59 19.64 3.94
C LEU A 14 -1.10 19.51 2.48
N ALA A 15 -1.74 20.22 1.54
CA ALA A 15 -1.45 20.09 0.11
C ALA A 15 0.05 20.22 -0.22
N ASP A 16 0.72 21.20 0.39
CA ASP A 16 2.14 21.50 0.14
C ASP A 16 3.04 21.17 1.35
N LYS A 17 2.54 20.39 2.29
CA LYS A 17 3.33 20.00 3.47
C LYS A 17 4.22 18.81 3.16
N SER A 18 5.35 18.75 3.90
CA SER A 18 6.24 17.58 3.81
C SER A 18 5.55 16.31 4.28
N PRO A 19 5.94 15.13 3.77
CA PRO A 19 5.42 13.84 4.24
C PRO A 19 5.49 13.66 5.75
N GLN A 20 6.58 14.10 6.38
CA GLN A 20 6.75 14.05 7.83
C GLN A 20 5.69 14.88 8.57
N SER A 21 5.32 16.05 8.02
CA SER A 21 4.27 16.90 8.60
C SER A 21 2.91 16.25 8.48
N ILE A 22 2.62 15.62 7.34
CA ILE A 22 1.37 14.88 7.09
C ILE A 22 1.25 13.69 8.03
N ILE A 23 2.31 12.90 8.18
CA ILE A 23 2.36 11.76 9.12
C ILE A 23 2.16 12.24 10.55
N LYS A 24 2.84 13.32 10.96
CA LYS A 24 2.70 13.87 12.31
C LYS A 24 1.26 14.34 12.57
N GLN A 25 0.62 15.00 11.60
CA GLN A 25 -0.77 15.40 11.69
C GLN A 25 -1.69 14.18 11.86
N ALA A 26 -1.53 13.17 11.01
CA ALA A 26 -2.30 11.94 11.07
C ALA A 26 -2.15 11.23 12.42
N LEU A 27 -0.93 11.01 12.90
CA LEU A 27 -0.64 10.30 14.14
C LEU A 27 -1.03 11.09 15.41
N THR A 28 -1.04 12.42 15.35
CA THR A 28 -1.50 13.27 16.46
C THR A 28 -3.01 13.12 16.68
N HIS A 29 -3.79 13.01 15.60
CA HIS A 29 -5.25 12.87 15.68
C HIS A 29 -5.71 11.42 15.79
N TYR A 30 -4.95 10.48 15.20
CA TYR A 30 -5.24 9.04 15.16
C TYR A 30 -4.02 8.24 15.65
N PRO A 31 -3.80 8.14 16.97
CA PRO A 31 -2.61 7.49 17.53
C PRO A 31 -2.43 6.01 17.14
N ASN A 32 -3.50 5.37 16.68
CA ASN A 32 -3.50 3.98 16.20
C ASN A 32 -3.64 3.87 14.67
N ALA A 33 -3.39 4.98 13.95
CA ALA A 33 -3.40 4.92 12.49
C ALA A 33 -2.43 3.85 11.98
N ALA A 34 -2.90 3.06 11.03
CA ALA A 34 -2.19 1.89 10.53
C ALA A 34 -1.46 2.19 9.22
N ILE A 35 -0.16 1.92 9.16
CA ILE A 35 0.62 1.98 7.93
C ILE A 35 0.50 0.63 7.22
N SER A 36 0.01 0.64 5.98
CA SER A 36 0.04 -0.54 5.12
C SER A 36 1.43 -0.70 4.54
N PHE A 37 2.08 -1.83 4.83
CA PHE A 37 3.46 -2.08 4.42
C PHE A 37 3.52 -3.18 3.36
N SER A 38 3.99 -2.83 2.17
CA SER A 38 4.15 -3.77 1.05
C SER A 38 5.37 -3.50 0.16
N GLY A 39 5.94 -2.32 0.17
CA GLY A 39 7.01 -1.93 -0.75
C GLY A 39 7.92 -0.82 -0.25
N ALA A 40 8.73 -0.27 -1.16
CA ALA A 40 9.73 0.75 -0.84
C ALA A 40 9.12 2.04 -0.29
N GLU A 41 8.03 2.50 -0.88
CA GLU A 41 7.34 3.71 -0.43
C GLU A 41 6.85 3.58 1.00
N ASP A 42 6.31 2.40 1.33
CA ASP A 42 5.72 2.17 2.64
C ASP A 42 6.78 2.16 3.75
N VAL A 43 8.01 1.67 3.46
CA VAL A 43 9.09 1.70 4.46
C VAL A 43 9.57 3.12 4.73
N VAL A 44 9.50 4.03 3.76
CA VAL A 44 9.75 5.46 3.98
C VAL A 44 8.74 6.04 4.98
N LEU A 45 7.45 5.64 4.89
CA LEU A 45 6.45 6.05 5.87
C LEU A 45 6.75 5.50 7.27
N ILE A 46 7.21 4.25 7.36
CA ILE A 46 7.60 3.62 8.64
C ILE A 46 8.77 4.38 9.26
N ASP A 47 9.81 4.68 8.48
CA ASP A 47 10.97 5.44 8.95
C ASP A 47 10.58 6.83 9.48
N MET A 48 9.75 7.55 8.75
CA MET A 48 9.24 8.86 9.17
C MET A 48 8.35 8.75 10.42
N ALA A 49 7.52 7.71 10.53
CA ALA A 49 6.66 7.48 11.69
C ALA A 49 7.49 7.19 12.95
N VAL A 50 8.51 6.33 12.84
CA VAL A 50 9.45 6.06 13.94
C VAL A 50 10.14 7.33 14.41
N LYS A 51 10.63 8.15 13.47
CA LYS A 51 11.29 9.43 13.78
C LYS A 51 10.33 10.46 14.41
N SER A 52 9.04 10.35 14.18
CA SER A 52 8.05 11.22 14.81
C SER A 52 7.90 10.99 16.31
N LYS A 53 8.29 9.81 16.81
CA LYS A 53 8.12 9.34 18.20
C LYS A 53 6.66 9.29 18.67
N LEU A 54 5.70 9.32 17.73
CA LEU A 54 4.28 9.16 18.01
C LEU A 54 3.90 7.68 17.86
N PRO A 55 2.85 7.19 18.56
CA PRO A 55 2.38 5.83 18.41
C PRO A 55 1.76 5.61 17.02
N PHE A 56 1.98 4.44 16.45
CA PHE A 56 1.41 4.00 15.17
C PHE A 56 1.34 2.47 15.11
N LYS A 57 0.62 1.96 14.15
CA LYS A 57 0.54 0.52 13.85
C LYS A 57 1.07 0.25 12.44
N VAL A 58 1.66 -0.94 12.24
CA VAL A 58 2.07 -1.41 10.91
C VAL A 58 1.44 -2.75 10.64
N PHE A 59 0.93 -2.95 9.44
CA PHE A 59 0.47 -4.26 8.98
C PHE A 59 0.97 -4.56 7.58
N SER A 60 1.12 -5.84 7.28
CA SER A 60 1.44 -6.34 5.94
C SER A 60 0.48 -7.46 5.57
N LEU A 61 0.12 -7.54 4.28
CA LEU A 61 -0.75 -8.59 3.75
C LEU A 61 0.11 -9.76 3.26
N ASP A 62 0.05 -10.90 3.93
CA ASP A 62 0.61 -12.13 3.38
C ASP A 62 -0.44 -12.88 2.55
N THR A 63 -0.24 -12.87 1.26
CA THR A 63 -1.12 -13.56 0.30
C THR A 63 -0.89 -15.07 0.23
N GLY A 64 0.14 -15.58 0.92
CA GLY A 64 0.68 -16.93 0.76
C GLY A 64 1.45 -17.13 -0.55
N ARG A 65 1.79 -16.03 -1.27
CA ARG A 65 2.48 -16.05 -2.55
C ARG A 65 3.48 -14.89 -2.71
N LEU A 66 4.01 -14.39 -1.61
CA LEU A 66 5.05 -13.36 -1.67
C LEU A 66 6.39 -13.97 -2.08
N HIS A 67 7.28 -13.14 -2.61
CA HIS A 67 8.67 -13.53 -2.84
C HIS A 67 9.37 -13.83 -1.51
N ALA A 68 10.30 -14.77 -1.50
CA ALA A 68 11.12 -15.05 -0.33
C ALA A 68 11.88 -13.82 0.17
N GLU A 69 12.35 -12.97 -0.74
CA GLU A 69 12.97 -11.68 -0.44
C GLU A 69 12.03 -10.73 0.30
N THR A 70 10.73 -10.74 -0.03
CA THR A 70 9.74 -9.91 0.65
C THR A 70 9.53 -10.34 2.10
N TYR A 71 9.46 -11.64 2.39
CA TYR A 71 9.41 -12.15 3.77
C TYR A 71 10.65 -11.73 4.57
N ARG A 72 11.84 -11.88 4.00
CA ARG A 72 13.08 -11.46 4.66
C ARG A 72 13.11 -9.94 4.88
N PHE A 73 12.61 -9.18 3.92
CA PHE A 73 12.54 -7.72 4.01
C PHE A 73 11.58 -7.26 5.13
N ILE A 74 10.40 -7.88 5.27
CA ILE A 74 9.49 -7.60 6.38
C ILE A 74 10.19 -7.82 7.72
N GLU A 75 10.91 -8.93 7.87
CA GLU A 75 11.67 -9.25 9.08
C GLU A 75 12.84 -8.28 9.31
N THR A 76 13.52 -7.86 8.24
CA THR A 76 14.57 -6.83 8.31
C THR A 76 14.01 -5.52 8.84
N VAL A 77 12.87 -5.05 8.30
CA VAL A 77 12.22 -3.80 8.74
C VAL A 77 11.78 -3.90 10.20
N ARG A 78 11.14 -5.01 10.58
CA ARG A 78 10.72 -5.28 11.96
C ARG A 78 11.89 -5.15 12.93
N THR A 79 13.01 -5.79 12.61
CA THR A 79 14.21 -5.80 13.46
C THR A 79 14.93 -4.47 13.46
N HIS A 80 15.09 -3.83 12.29
CA HIS A 80 15.81 -2.56 12.14
C HIS A 80 15.19 -1.43 12.95
N TYR A 81 13.86 -1.35 12.96
CA TYR A 81 13.13 -0.30 13.69
C TYR A 81 12.67 -0.73 15.09
N GLY A 82 12.78 -2.02 15.45
CA GLY A 82 12.29 -2.54 16.73
C GLY A 82 10.78 -2.39 16.89
N ILE A 83 10.00 -2.59 15.81
CA ILE A 83 8.56 -2.43 15.78
C ILE A 83 7.84 -3.75 15.57
N ASP A 84 6.57 -3.80 15.96
CA ASP A 84 5.67 -4.88 15.61
C ASP A 84 5.04 -4.65 14.23
N ILE A 85 5.02 -5.69 13.40
CA ILE A 85 4.34 -5.70 12.09
C ILE A 85 3.30 -6.82 12.14
N GLU A 86 2.02 -6.44 12.11
CA GLU A 86 0.91 -7.37 12.04
C GLU A 86 0.84 -8.02 10.66
N ILE A 87 0.85 -9.35 10.59
CA ILE A 87 0.70 -10.07 9.33
C ILE A 87 -0.76 -10.50 9.16
N CYS A 88 -1.40 -10.00 8.11
CA CYS A 88 -2.79 -10.30 7.78
C CYS A 88 -2.84 -11.40 6.71
N PHE A 89 -3.42 -12.55 7.05
CA PHE A 89 -3.56 -13.71 6.17
C PHE A 89 -4.97 -13.79 5.58
N PRO A 90 -5.13 -14.35 4.37
CA PRO A 90 -6.43 -14.70 3.83
C PRO A 90 -7.08 -15.85 4.60
N GLU A 91 -8.39 -15.95 4.57
CA GLU A 91 -9.11 -17.07 5.16
C GLU A 91 -8.77 -18.38 4.43
N ALA A 92 -8.28 -19.37 5.18
CA ALA A 92 -7.77 -20.62 4.62
C ALA A 92 -8.82 -21.37 3.78
N LYS A 93 -10.09 -21.37 4.24
CA LYS A 93 -11.18 -22.01 3.52
C LYS A 93 -11.43 -21.35 2.16
N ALA A 94 -11.48 -20.02 2.10
CA ALA A 94 -11.71 -19.30 0.84
C ALA A 94 -10.58 -19.54 -0.17
N VAL A 95 -9.32 -19.62 0.32
CA VAL A 95 -8.17 -19.98 -0.53
C VAL A 95 -8.28 -21.41 -1.03
N SER A 96 -8.65 -22.36 -0.17
CA SER A 96 -8.81 -23.78 -0.55
C SER A 96 -9.92 -23.97 -1.56
N ASP A 97 -11.06 -23.32 -1.37
CA ASP A 97 -12.20 -23.38 -2.28
C ASP A 97 -11.79 -22.89 -3.69
N LEU A 98 -11.15 -21.70 -3.77
CA LEU A 98 -10.66 -21.16 -5.04
C LEU A 98 -9.68 -22.13 -5.74
N VAL A 99 -8.72 -22.68 -4.99
CA VAL A 99 -7.69 -23.55 -5.56
C VAL A 99 -8.27 -24.90 -5.99
N ASN A 100 -9.19 -25.46 -5.22
CA ASN A 100 -9.83 -26.74 -5.55
C ASN A 100 -10.77 -26.62 -6.75
N GLU A 101 -11.45 -25.50 -6.90
CA GLU A 101 -12.38 -25.25 -8.01
C GLU A 101 -11.65 -24.86 -9.30
N LYS A 102 -10.69 -23.94 -9.22
CA LYS A 102 -10.09 -23.29 -10.41
C LYS A 102 -8.60 -23.55 -10.61
N GLY A 103 -7.96 -24.25 -9.66
CA GLY A 103 -6.53 -24.53 -9.70
C GLY A 103 -5.63 -23.41 -9.14
N LEU A 104 -4.35 -23.71 -9.03
CA LEU A 104 -3.35 -22.84 -8.39
C LEU A 104 -3.04 -21.56 -9.19
N PHE A 105 -3.32 -21.52 -10.49
CA PHE A 105 -2.92 -20.47 -11.41
C PHE A 105 -4.09 -19.87 -12.20
N SER A 106 -5.31 -19.95 -11.67
CA SER A 106 -6.55 -19.42 -12.30
C SER A 106 -6.45 -17.94 -12.65
N PHE A 107 -5.71 -17.15 -11.89
CA PHE A 107 -5.50 -15.71 -12.16
C PHE A 107 -4.79 -15.39 -13.48
N TYR A 108 -4.20 -16.37 -14.14
CA TYR A 108 -3.70 -16.22 -15.52
C TYR A 108 -4.77 -16.41 -16.59
N GLN A 109 -5.88 -17.06 -16.23
CA GLN A 109 -6.96 -17.43 -17.16
C GLN A 109 -8.17 -16.51 -17.01
N ASP A 110 -8.57 -16.23 -15.75
CA ASP A 110 -9.82 -15.55 -15.40
C ASP A 110 -9.69 -14.06 -15.11
N ASP A 111 -8.54 -13.48 -15.13
CA ASP A 111 -8.07 -12.23 -14.53
C ASP A 111 -7.62 -12.42 -13.05
N HIS A 112 -6.92 -11.38 -12.54
CA HIS A 112 -6.37 -11.45 -11.19
C HIS A 112 -7.36 -11.08 -10.07
N LYS A 113 -8.54 -10.55 -10.39
CA LYS A 113 -9.45 -9.87 -9.45
C LYS A 113 -9.97 -10.80 -8.36
N GLU A 114 -10.44 -11.99 -8.72
CA GLU A 114 -10.94 -12.96 -7.74
C GLU A 114 -9.85 -13.41 -6.77
N CYS A 115 -8.68 -13.78 -7.29
CA CYS A 115 -7.54 -14.17 -6.47
C CYS A 115 -7.10 -13.02 -5.55
N CYS A 116 -7.02 -11.78 -6.06
CA CYS A 116 -6.72 -10.59 -5.26
C CYS A 116 -7.85 -10.28 -4.26
N GLY A 117 -9.10 -10.46 -4.63
CA GLY A 117 -10.26 -10.34 -3.74
C GLY A 117 -10.05 -11.17 -2.47
N ILE A 118 -9.87 -12.47 -2.66
CA ILE A 118 -9.72 -13.42 -1.55
C ILE A 118 -8.42 -13.20 -0.78
N ARG A 119 -7.29 -13.01 -1.48
CA ARG A 119 -5.97 -13.03 -0.84
C ARG A 119 -5.50 -11.68 -0.31
N LYS A 120 -6.12 -10.57 -0.73
CA LYS A 120 -5.69 -9.21 -0.38
C LYS A 120 -6.83 -8.34 0.12
N VAL A 121 -7.91 -8.21 -0.67
CA VAL A 121 -8.99 -7.25 -0.39
C VAL A 121 -9.73 -7.63 0.88
N GLU A 122 -10.10 -8.90 1.04
CA GLU A 122 -10.81 -9.34 2.25
C GLU A 122 -9.94 -9.26 3.52
N PRO A 123 -8.66 -9.71 3.55
CA PRO A 123 -7.79 -9.47 4.71
C PRO A 123 -7.61 -7.98 5.03
N LEU A 124 -7.46 -7.13 4.00
CA LEU A 124 -7.39 -5.69 4.19
C LEU A 124 -8.67 -5.13 4.78
N ARG A 125 -9.84 -5.50 4.25
CA ARG A 125 -11.16 -5.09 4.75
C ARG A 125 -11.31 -5.44 6.24
N LYS A 126 -10.97 -6.67 6.61
CA LYS A 126 -11.01 -7.15 7.99
C LYS A 126 -10.08 -6.33 8.90
N ARG A 127 -8.88 -6.01 8.41
CA ARG A 127 -7.92 -5.21 9.18
C ARG A 127 -8.38 -3.76 9.34
N LEU A 128 -8.82 -3.14 8.26
CA LEU A 128 -9.23 -1.73 8.26
C LEU A 128 -10.53 -1.48 9.04
N SER A 129 -11.42 -2.47 9.15
CA SER A 129 -12.62 -2.34 9.98
C SER A 129 -12.33 -2.09 11.48
N GLN A 130 -11.08 -2.27 11.90
CA GLN A 130 -10.60 -2.01 13.26
C GLN A 130 -9.78 -0.71 13.38
N ALA A 131 -9.69 0.07 12.31
CA ALA A 131 -8.91 1.31 12.26
C ALA A 131 -9.82 2.53 12.08
N GLU A 132 -9.38 3.68 12.54
CA GLU A 132 -10.02 4.98 12.28
C GLU A 132 -9.34 5.70 11.11
N ALA A 133 -8.05 5.44 10.93
CA ALA A 133 -7.24 5.96 9.84
C ALA A 133 -6.16 4.97 9.41
N TRP A 134 -5.72 5.10 8.16
CA TRP A 134 -4.57 4.36 7.65
C TRP A 134 -3.73 5.20 6.69
N MET A 135 -2.50 4.76 6.45
CA MET A 135 -1.55 5.43 5.59
C MET A 135 -1.06 4.49 4.51
N THR A 136 -0.88 5.02 3.30
CA THR A 136 -0.34 4.29 2.16
C THR A 136 0.79 5.07 1.49
N GLY A 137 1.72 4.35 0.87
CA GLY A 137 2.77 4.92 0.03
C GLY A 137 2.32 5.27 -1.38
N GLN A 138 1.02 5.52 -1.61
CA GLN A 138 0.54 5.90 -2.93
C GLN A 138 1.10 7.26 -3.36
N ARG A 139 1.53 7.32 -4.63
CA ARG A 139 2.05 8.51 -5.29
C ARG A 139 1.30 8.76 -6.60
N LYS A 140 1.11 10.02 -6.97
CA LYS A 140 0.53 10.41 -8.28
C LYS A 140 1.37 9.87 -9.44
N ASP A 141 2.69 9.89 -9.26
CA ASP A 141 3.69 9.45 -10.23
C ASP A 141 3.64 7.94 -10.55
N GLN A 142 3.12 7.10 -9.64
CA GLN A 142 3.09 5.64 -9.81
C GLN A 142 2.22 5.16 -10.97
N SER A 143 1.17 5.90 -11.33
CA SER A 143 0.27 5.55 -12.43
C SER A 143 -0.47 6.78 -12.94
N PRO A 144 -0.06 7.38 -14.05
CA PRO A 144 -0.76 8.53 -14.62
C PRO A 144 -2.22 8.25 -14.99
N SER A 145 -2.56 6.99 -15.24
CA SER A 145 -3.92 6.60 -15.60
C SER A 145 -4.87 6.39 -14.42
N THR A 146 -4.35 5.97 -13.24
CA THR A 146 -5.21 5.58 -12.10
C THR A 146 -4.91 6.35 -10.81
N ARG A 147 -3.78 7.08 -10.73
CA ARG A 147 -3.30 7.73 -9.50
C ARG A 147 -3.00 9.22 -9.61
N ASN A 148 -3.15 9.83 -10.79
CA ASN A 148 -2.83 11.24 -11.03
C ASN A 148 -3.55 12.23 -10.11
N SER A 149 -4.69 11.84 -9.54
CA SER A 149 -5.53 12.66 -8.66
C SER A 149 -5.52 12.21 -7.19
N VAL A 150 -4.59 11.32 -6.79
CA VAL A 150 -4.51 10.86 -5.39
C VAL A 150 -4.27 12.05 -4.45
N PRO A 151 -5.21 12.34 -3.53
CA PRO A 151 -5.05 13.43 -2.57
C PRO A 151 -4.16 13.00 -1.39
N VAL A 152 -3.61 13.97 -0.68
CA VAL A 152 -2.82 13.73 0.54
C VAL A 152 -3.64 13.13 1.68
N VAL A 153 -4.94 13.41 1.72
CA VAL A 153 -5.92 12.84 2.68
C VAL A 153 -7.29 12.75 2.02
N GLN A 154 -8.03 11.70 2.34
CA GLN A 154 -9.41 11.49 1.86
C GLN A 154 -10.20 10.62 2.84
N VAL A 155 -11.53 10.66 2.75
CA VAL A 155 -12.36 9.57 3.28
C VAL A 155 -12.18 8.39 2.33
N ASP A 156 -11.92 7.20 2.87
CA ASP A 156 -11.81 5.99 2.05
C ASP A 156 -13.21 5.51 1.67
N THR A 157 -13.51 5.49 0.37
CA THR A 157 -14.82 5.03 -0.14
C THR A 157 -14.89 3.53 -0.39
N ALA A 158 -13.74 2.84 -0.42
CA ALA A 158 -13.66 1.40 -0.69
C ALA A 158 -13.75 0.55 0.59
N PHE A 159 -13.39 1.13 1.74
CA PHE A 159 -13.36 0.44 3.01
C PHE A 159 -14.03 1.26 4.12
N THR A 160 -14.58 0.55 5.09
CA THR A 160 -15.15 1.14 6.31
C THR A 160 -14.25 0.91 7.49
N GLY A 161 -14.11 1.92 8.35
CA GLY A 161 -13.34 1.84 9.59
C GLY A 161 -14.16 1.44 10.80
N GLN A 162 -13.54 1.50 11.97
CA GLN A 162 -14.11 1.10 13.25
C GLN A 162 -15.44 1.82 13.58
N ASN A 163 -15.57 3.08 13.18
CA ASN A 163 -16.75 3.90 13.46
C ASN A 163 -17.61 4.17 12.20
N GLY A 164 -17.49 3.32 11.16
CA GLY A 164 -18.20 3.45 9.89
C GLY A 164 -17.46 4.25 8.84
N GLU A 165 -16.73 5.29 9.21
CA GLU A 165 -15.88 6.08 8.31
C GLU A 165 -14.40 5.73 8.52
N LEU A 166 -13.61 5.85 7.47
CA LEU A 166 -12.18 5.55 7.47
C LEU A 166 -11.42 6.66 6.76
N LEU A 167 -10.41 7.23 7.42
CA LEU A 167 -9.52 8.17 6.79
C LEU A 167 -8.33 7.49 6.14
N LYS A 168 -7.99 7.93 4.95
CA LYS A 168 -6.82 7.48 4.21
C LYS A 168 -5.88 8.65 3.97
N PHE A 169 -4.66 8.52 4.47
CA PHE A 169 -3.58 9.46 4.23
C PHE A 169 -2.60 8.89 3.22
N ASN A 170 -2.17 9.72 2.28
CA ASN A 170 -1.14 9.40 1.29
C ASN A 170 -0.01 10.44 1.41
N PRO A 171 0.86 10.32 2.43
CA PRO A 171 1.86 11.34 2.72
C PRO A 171 2.83 11.60 1.56
N LEU A 172 3.09 10.57 0.74
CA LEU A 172 3.97 10.65 -0.42
C LEU A 172 3.25 11.01 -1.73
N ALA A 173 1.95 11.42 -1.68
CA ALA A 173 1.14 11.64 -2.88
C ALA A 173 1.81 12.54 -3.93
N ASN A 174 2.54 13.57 -3.48
CA ASN A 174 3.21 14.53 -4.35
C ASN A 174 4.70 14.23 -4.62
N TRP A 175 5.25 13.14 -4.05
CA TRP A 175 6.64 12.74 -4.28
C TRP A 175 6.80 11.96 -5.58
N SER A 176 7.91 12.20 -6.26
CA SER A 176 8.38 11.37 -7.37
C SER A 176 9.06 10.09 -6.87
N SER A 177 9.25 9.14 -7.76
CA SER A 177 10.06 7.95 -7.50
C SER A 177 11.50 8.32 -7.11
N GLU A 178 12.05 9.33 -7.75
CA GLU A 178 13.40 9.84 -7.47
C GLU A 178 13.52 10.37 -6.02
N GLU A 179 12.54 11.14 -5.55
CA GLU A 179 12.53 11.67 -4.18
C GLU A 179 12.45 10.54 -3.14
N VAL A 180 11.64 9.49 -3.40
CA VAL A 180 11.58 8.30 -2.54
C VAL A 180 12.95 7.63 -2.45
N TRP A 181 13.60 7.38 -3.58
CA TRP A 181 14.90 6.72 -3.62
C TRP A 181 16.03 7.59 -3.05
N ASN A 182 15.98 8.90 -3.23
CA ASN A 182 16.91 9.83 -2.61
C ASN A 182 16.78 9.81 -1.09
N TYR A 183 15.55 9.75 -0.56
CA TYR A 183 15.32 9.58 0.87
C TYR A 183 15.89 8.25 1.39
N ILE A 184 15.58 7.13 0.70
CA ILE A 184 16.07 5.80 1.08
C ILE A 184 17.59 5.77 1.15
N ARG A 185 18.28 6.28 0.12
CA ARG A 185 19.75 6.28 0.06
C ARG A 185 20.38 7.23 1.07
N ALA A 186 19.84 8.44 1.22
CA ALA A 186 20.41 9.45 2.12
C ALA A 186 20.32 9.07 3.60
N LEU A 187 19.28 8.28 3.96
CA LEU A 187 19.02 7.90 5.35
C LEU A 187 19.23 6.42 5.62
N GLU A 188 19.81 5.69 4.66
CA GLU A 188 20.10 4.25 4.76
C GLU A 188 18.88 3.42 5.18
N VAL A 189 17.69 3.80 4.68
CA VAL A 189 16.42 3.08 4.92
C VAL A 189 16.49 1.70 4.28
N PRO A 190 16.18 0.62 4.99
CA PRO A 190 16.19 -0.72 4.40
C PRO A 190 15.16 -0.84 3.27
N TYR A 191 15.50 -1.53 2.20
CA TYR A 191 14.63 -1.77 1.06
C TYR A 191 14.72 -3.22 0.55
N ASN A 192 13.70 -3.65 -0.20
CA ASN A 192 13.65 -5.01 -0.72
C ASN A 192 14.73 -5.22 -1.80
N PRO A 193 15.63 -6.22 -1.68
CA PRO A 193 16.72 -6.45 -2.64
C PRO A 193 16.24 -6.82 -4.05
N LEU A 194 14.96 -7.14 -4.24
CA LEU A 194 14.38 -7.31 -5.57
C LEU A 194 14.46 -6.04 -6.43
N HIS A 195 14.52 -4.86 -5.82
CA HIS A 195 14.70 -3.61 -6.56
C HIS A 195 16.03 -3.59 -7.32
N GLU A 196 17.09 -4.18 -6.79
CA GLU A 196 18.38 -4.33 -7.48
C GLU A 196 18.32 -5.28 -8.68
N LYS A 197 17.30 -6.15 -8.71
CA LYS A 197 17.03 -7.09 -9.82
C LYS A 197 16.04 -6.53 -10.85
N GLY A 198 15.73 -5.22 -10.78
CA GLY A 198 14.82 -4.55 -11.72
C GLY A 198 13.33 -4.67 -11.40
N PHE A 199 12.97 -5.19 -10.22
CA PHE A 199 11.57 -5.16 -9.77
C PHE A 199 11.26 -3.79 -9.17
N ILE A 200 10.54 -2.93 -9.88
CA ILE A 200 10.19 -1.59 -9.39
C ILE A 200 8.93 -1.66 -8.52
N SER A 201 7.87 -2.31 -8.99
CA SER A 201 6.64 -2.53 -8.23
C SER A 201 6.52 -4.00 -7.84
N ILE A 202 6.65 -4.30 -6.55
CA ILE A 202 6.67 -5.67 -6.05
C ILE A 202 5.30 -6.09 -5.51
N GLY A 203 4.87 -7.30 -5.84
CA GLY A 203 3.66 -7.93 -5.32
C GLY A 203 3.85 -9.43 -5.13
N CYS A 204 2.80 -10.22 -5.39
CA CYS A 204 2.92 -11.69 -5.40
C CYS A 204 3.94 -12.13 -6.44
N GLU A 205 4.74 -13.15 -6.11
CA GLU A 205 5.78 -13.69 -7.00
C GLU A 205 5.24 -14.04 -8.39
N PRO A 206 4.15 -14.83 -8.56
CA PRO A 206 3.64 -15.17 -9.88
C PRO A 206 3.04 -14.00 -10.66
N CYS A 207 2.74 -12.88 -9.97
CA CYS A 207 2.10 -11.71 -10.58
C CYS A 207 3.07 -10.53 -10.79
N THR A 208 4.36 -10.75 -10.62
CA THR A 208 5.37 -9.68 -10.69
C THR A 208 6.60 -10.16 -11.45
N ARG A 209 7.07 -9.34 -12.38
CA ARG A 209 8.35 -9.52 -13.07
C ARG A 209 9.16 -8.22 -13.06
N PRO A 210 10.48 -8.29 -13.29
CA PRO A 210 11.28 -7.09 -13.49
C PRO A 210 10.80 -6.32 -14.72
N VAL A 211 11.03 -5.00 -14.73
CA VAL A 211 10.72 -4.11 -15.84
C VAL A 211 12.00 -3.69 -16.56
N LEU A 212 11.89 -3.44 -17.86
CA LEU A 212 12.99 -2.90 -18.64
C LEU A 212 13.15 -1.39 -18.39
N PRO A 213 14.33 -0.79 -18.63
CA PRO A 213 14.58 0.61 -18.34
C PRO A 213 13.59 1.62 -18.98
N ASN A 214 12.93 1.23 -20.07
CA ASN A 214 11.98 2.10 -20.79
C ASN A 214 10.51 1.77 -20.47
N GLN A 215 10.26 0.89 -19.52
CA GLN A 215 8.93 0.49 -19.11
C GLN A 215 8.48 1.28 -17.89
N HIS A 216 7.18 1.56 -17.82
CA HIS A 216 6.57 2.14 -16.63
C HIS A 216 6.68 1.19 -15.42
N GLU A 217 6.84 1.74 -14.21
CA GLU A 217 7.10 0.97 -12.99
C GLU A 217 6.08 -0.15 -12.71
N ARG A 218 4.84 -0.02 -13.17
CA ARG A 218 3.79 -1.04 -12.98
C ARG A 218 3.63 -2.02 -14.15
N GLU A 219 4.39 -1.90 -15.23
CA GLU A 219 4.30 -2.85 -16.34
C GLU A 219 4.72 -4.28 -15.98
N GLY A 220 5.54 -4.42 -14.95
CA GLY A 220 5.88 -5.71 -14.37
C GLY A 220 4.75 -6.39 -13.59
N ARG A 221 3.64 -5.70 -13.28
CA ARG A 221 2.49 -6.22 -12.53
C ARG A 221 1.45 -6.75 -13.50
N TRP A 222 0.91 -7.96 -13.22
CA TRP A 222 -0.08 -8.61 -14.08
C TRP A 222 0.27 -8.43 -15.56
N TRP A 223 1.49 -8.78 -15.89
CA TRP A 223 2.12 -8.51 -17.19
C TRP A 223 1.40 -9.15 -18.38
N TRP A 224 0.50 -10.10 -18.14
CA TRP A 224 -0.36 -10.75 -19.14
C TRP A 224 -1.67 -9.97 -19.40
N GLU A 225 -1.99 -8.95 -18.61
CA GLU A 225 -3.19 -8.14 -18.74
C GLU A 225 -2.91 -6.81 -19.44
N GLU A 226 -3.97 -6.20 -20.01
CA GLU A 226 -3.88 -4.87 -20.60
C GLU A 226 -3.55 -3.80 -19.55
N ALA A 227 -2.84 -2.75 -19.97
CA ALA A 227 -2.36 -1.69 -19.08
C ALA A 227 -3.46 -0.99 -18.27
N THR A 228 -4.68 -0.89 -18.85
CA THR A 228 -5.85 -0.25 -18.23
C THR A 228 -6.45 -1.06 -17.08
N GLN A 229 -6.12 -2.35 -16.94
CA GLN A 229 -6.67 -3.25 -15.94
C GLN A 229 -5.70 -3.53 -14.77
N LYS A 230 -4.49 -2.99 -14.82
CA LYS A 230 -3.40 -3.28 -13.85
C LYS A 230 -3.54 -2.54 -12.51
N GLU A 231 -4.71 -2.58 -11.88
CA GLU A 231 -4.91 -2.09 -10.53
C GLU A 231 -5.59 -3.15 -9.66
N CYS A 232 -5.03 -3.42 -8.47
CA CYS A 232 -5.68 -4.32 -7.53
C CYS A 232 -6.77 -3.57 -6.75
N GLY A 233 -7.81 -4.28 -6.31
CA GLY A 233 -8.93 -3.72 -5.57
C GLY A 233 -8.59 -3.05 -4.22
N LEU A 234 -7.31 -2.99 -3.83
CA LEU A 234 -6.87 -2.30 -2.62
C LEU A 234 -7.07 -0.77 -2.70
N HIS A 235 -7.17 -0.24 -3.91
CA HIS A 235 -7.27 1.20 -4.16
C HIS A 235 -8.37 1.54 -5.15
N SER A 236 -9.43 0.72 -5.20
CA SER A 236 -10.57 0.88 -6.13
C SER A 236 -11.26 2.25 -6.00
N GLY A 237 -11.26 2.86 -4.82
CA GLY A 237 -11.80 4.21 -4.63
C GLY A 237 -11.12 5.30 -5.49
N ASN A 238 -9.92 5.05 -6.03
CA ASN A 238 -9.28 5.98 -6.97
C ASN A 238 -9.82 5.84 -8.40
N LEU A 239 -10.55 4.75 -8.71
CA LEU A 239 -11.12 4.50 -10.04
C LEU A 239 -12.52 5.10 -10.21
N GLU A 240 -13.24 5.32 -9.09
CA GLU A 240 -14.61 5.84 -9.08
C GLU A 240 -14.68 7.37 -9.13
N ALA A 241 -13.54 8.07 -8.95
CA ALA A 241 -13.45 9.53 -8.97
C ALA A 241 -13.32 10.14 -10.39
N ARG A 242 -13.80 9.45 -11.44
CA ARG A 242 -13.77 9.93 -12.83
C ARG A 242 -15.17 10.18 -13.37
#